data_167af31b1fb21d53423cce07ec854149
#
_entry.id   167af31b1fb21d53423cce07ec854149
#
_cell.length_a   1.000
_cell.length_b   1.000
_cell.length_c   1.000
_cell.angle_alpha   90.00
_cell.angle_beta   90.00
_cell.angle_gamma   90.00
#
_symmetry.space_group_name_H-M   'P 1'
#
loop_
_entity.id
_entity.type
_entity.pdbx_description
1 polymer ?
#
loop_
_entity_poly.entity_id
_entity_poly.type
_entity_poly.pdbx_seq_one_letter_code
_entity_poly.pdbx_strand_id
1 'polypeptide(L)'
;MIRTGNQYRESINDGRQVWIDGEKVKDICNHPSLKPIIDIRSRMYDMAHEDKYQEKLTYLDEETNELNTVYHKPPRTRDDWYEKDTAMDSLMHDIGGVVIRVSDETVGEMWSLFDGQDVLNEVDPQFARNIENHIIRATRDDPFHVSANTDPKGDRSRLPQDQDPDMLLHVVKETDAGIVVRGAKFETAAAYSNQAFVKPTIGGWAGNEKLSDYAVSFICDMGAPGLKHICRSGFSGRGSVEDYPLANNFDEVDTLLVFDNVLVPWENVLFYRHTSAAAFIRATLHRYSAYPFVTRIRYVADMMIGAALFNARQTGLDKHQAVREKLAMLACYREGINAHLTASIALAEKSPGGLLMPNQSLLLTGRVHACTRLPEMMHIARELCGGQICVTPNHAAFNDKESGHWLEKFYNVNENWVAEDRRKLLAFARDLLNSDYAGHRLTFQLFAQSPPFAHLNAVYNNFDFSGPLDFVRNAAGLSEKVMQQ
;
A
#
# COMPACT_ATOMS: atom_id res chain seq x y z
N MET A 1 -18.35 -13.06 -7.24
CA MET A 1 -18.18 -12.97 -8.74
C MET A 1 -17.04 -11.99 -9.04
N ILE A 2 -16.06 -12.38 -9.86
CA ILE A 2 -14.96 -11.48 -10.28
C ILE A 2 -15.48 -10.37 -11.20
N ARG A 3 -15.01 -9.13 -10.99
CA ARG A 3 -15.37 -7.96 -11.79
C ARG A 3 -14.57 -7.88 -13.08
N THR A 4 -15.13 -7.19 -14.08
CA THR A 4 -14.37 -6.70 -15.25
C THR A 4 -13.91 -5.25 -15.01
N GLY A 5 -12.92 -4.81 -15.79
CA GLY A 5 -12.48 -3.41 -15.80
C GLY A 5 -13.58 -2.43 -16.14
N ASN A 6 -14.51 -2.81 -17.04
CA ASN A 6 -15.67 -1.98 -17.37
C ASN A 6 -16.64 -1.84 -16.19
N GLN A 7 -16.98 -2.95 -15.50
CA GLN A 7 -17.81 -2.92 -14.29
C GLN A 7 -17.18 -2.06 -13.18
N TYR A 8 -15.85 -2.13 -13.04
CA TYR A 8 -15.15 -1.24 -12.12
C TYR A 8 -15.32 0.24 -12.51
N ARG A 9 -15.09 0.62 -13.78
CA ARG A 9 -15.26 2.00 -14.25
C ARG A 9 -16.68 2.53 -14.04
N GLU A 10 -17.68 1.70 -14.34
CA GLU A 10 -19.09 2.04 -14.11
C GLU A 10 -19.36 2.27 -12.62
N SER A 11 -18.78 1.44 -11.74
CA SER A 11 -19.01 1.51 -10.29
C SER A 11 -18.40 2.73 -9.61
N ILE A 12 -17.39 3.37 -10.21
CA ILE A 12 -16.80 4.60 -9.68
C ILE A 12 -17.40 5.88 -10.31
N ASN A 13 -18.26 5.74 -11.30
CA ASN A 13 -19.03 6.86 -11.89
C ASN A 13 -20.33 7.10 -11.08
N ASP A 14 -20.17 7.38 -9.80
CA ASP A 14 -21.23 7.43 -8.79
C ASP A 14 -21.59 8.87 -8.36
N GLY A 15 -21.12 9.87 -9.08
CA GLY A 15 -21.37 11.29 -8.79
C GLY A 15 -20.52 11.87 -7.67
N ARG A 16 -19.47 11.16 -7.24
CA ARG A 16 -18.52 11.65 -6.23
C ARG A 16 -17.93 13.02 -6.54
N GLN A 17 -17.62 13.76 -5.52
CA GLN A 17 -17.12 15.11 -5.63
C GLN A 17 -15.59 15.13 -5.50
N VAL A 18 -14.88 15.32 -6.62
CA VAL A 18 -13.41 15.32 -6.70
C VAL A 18 -12.89 16.66 -7.17
N TRP A 19 -11.82 17.17 -6.54
CA TRP A 19 -11.07 18.35 -6.95
C TRP A 19 -9.60 18.00 -7.14
N ILE A 20 -9.02 18.49 -8.24
CA ILE A 20 -7.58 18.41 -8.54
C ILE A 20 -7.14 19.79 -9.02
N ASP A 21 -6.02 20.29 -8.51
CA ASP A 21 -5.46 21.58 -8.86
C ASP A 21 -6.45 22.77 -8.73
N GLY A 22 -7.37 22.68 -7.76
CA GLY A 22 -8.40 23.69 -7.51
C GLY A 22 -9.63 23.61 -8.42
N GLU A 23 -9.67 22.68 -9.37
CA GLU A 23 -10.78 22.48 -10.28
C GLU A 23 -11.61 21.25 -9.91
N LYS A 24 -12.94 21.38 -10.02
CA LYS A 24 -13.85 20.25 -9.82
C LYS A 24 -13.80 19.31 -11.03
N VAL A 25 -13.43 18.08 -10.80
CA VAL A 25 -13.38 17.03 -11.83
C VAL A 25 -14.79 16.63 -12.23
N LYS A 26 -15.10 16.68 -13.52
CA LYS A 26 -16.41 16.30 -14.07
C LYS A 26 -16.52 14.82 -14.38
N ASP A 27 -15.44 14.23 -14.83
CA ASP A 27 -15.34 12.82 -15.23
C ASP A 27 -14.00 12.27 -14.73
N ILE A 28 -14.04 11.47 -13.70
CA ILE A 28 -12.83 10.91 -13.07
C ILE A 28 -12.15 9.89 -13.99
N CYS A 29 -12.93 9.11 -14.76
CA CYS A 29 -12.40 8.07 -15.64
C CYS A 29 -11.61 8.64 -16.83
N ASN A 30 -11.86 9.89 -17.20
CA ASN A 30 -11.19 10.55 -18.32
C ASN A 30 -10.30 11.73 -17.90
N HIS A 31 -10.21 12.04 -16.59
CA HIS A 31 -9.31 13.09 -16.12
C HIS A 31 -7.83 12.70 -16.32
N PRO A 32 -6.98 13.58 -16.90
CA PRO A 32 -5.58 13.23 -17.23
C PRO A 32 -4.75 12.66 -16.08
N SER A 33 -4.95 13.15 -14.86
CA SER A 33 -4.23 12.66 -13.67
C SER A 33 -4.78 11.35 -13.10
N LEU A 34 -5.99 10.93 -13.46
CA LEU A 34 -6.63 9.74 -12.89
C LEU A 34 -6.80 8.61 -13.91
N LYS A 35 -7.05 8.97 -15.18
CA LYS A 35 -7.29 7.99 -16.25
C LYS A 35 -6.21 6.92 -16.34
N PRO A 36 -4.89 7.22 -16.32
CA PRO A 36 -3.87 6.19 -16.49
C PRO A 36 -3.90 5.14 -15.37
N ILE A 37 -4.02 5.57 -14.10
CA ILE A 37 -4.09 4.63 -12.97
C ILE A 37 -5.43 3.86 -12.94
N ILE A 38 -6.52 4.47 -13.41
CA ILE A 38 -7.81 3.78 -13.58
C ILE A 38 -7.71 2.74 -14.70
N ASP A 39 -6.95 3.02 -15.78
CA ASP A 39 -6.67 2.05 -16.85
C ASP A 39 -5.89 0.84 -16.31
N ILE A 40 -4.83 1.09 -15.53
CA ILE A 40 -4.07 0.04 -14.84
C ILE A 40 -4.99 -0.79 -13.93
N ARG A 41 -5.82 -0.14 -13.13
CA ARG A 41 -6.76 -0.85 -12.24
C ARG A 41 -7.76 -1.69 -13.03
N SER A 42 -8.30 -1.13 -14.12
CA SER A 42 -9.20 -1.88 -15.01
C SER A 42 -8.50 -3.09 -15.61
N ARG A 43 -7.24 -2.95 -16.04
CA ARG A 43 -6.41 -4.05 -16.53
C ARG A 43 -6.28 -5.17 -15.49
N MET A 44 -6.03 -4.82 -14.22
CA MET A 44 -5.92 -5.81 -13.14
C MET A 44 -7.21 -6.64 -12.97
N TYR A 45 -8.38 -6.02 -13.12
CA TYR A 45 -9.66 -6.75 -13.12
C TYR A 45 -9.81 -7.67 -14.35
N ASP A 46 -9.49 -7.16 -15.54
CA ASP A 46 -9.65 -7.92 -16.79
C ASP A 46 -8.73 -9.13 -16.85
N MET A 47 -7.55 -9.08 -16.23
CA MET A 47 -6.62 -10.22 -16.16
C MET A 47 -7.26 -11.46 -15.54
N ALA A 48 -8.13 -11.33 -14.54
CA ALA A 48 -8.82 -12.45 -13.91
C ALA A 48 -9.73 -13.23 -14.86
N HIS A 49 -10.07 -12.66 -16.02
CA HIS A 49 -10.87 -13.29 -17.08
C HIS A 49 -10.04 -13.90 -18.22
N GLU A 50 -8.71 -13.76 -18.18
CA GLU A 50 -7.82 -14.31 -19.20
C GLU A 50 -7.31 -15.71 -18.80
N ASP A 51 -7.40 -16.70 -19.68
CA ASP A 51 -7.01 -18.10 -19.44
C ASP A 51 -5.62 -18.23 -18.78
N LYS A 52 -4.65 -17.42 -19.22
CA LYS A 52 -3.26 -17.47 -18.69
C LYS A 52 -3.11 -16.99 -17.24
N TYR A 53 -4.09 -16.25 -16.73
CA TYR A 53 -4.06 -15.65 -15.39
C TYR A 53 -5.17 -16.13 -14.46
N GLN A 54 -6.28 -16.61 -15.00
CA GLN A 54 -7.47 -16.95 -14.21
C GLN A 54 -7.13 -17.90 -13.05
N GLU A 55 -6.43 -19.00 -13.32
CA GLU A 55 -6.02 -19.97 -12.31
C GLU A 55 -5.13 -19.36 -11.20
N LYS A 56 -4.34 -18.32 -11.52
CA LYS A 56 -3.44 -17.65 -10.58
C LYS A 56 -4.11 -16.53 -9.78
N LEU A 57 -5.11 -15.87 -10.36
CA LEU A 57 -5.76 -14.70 -9.80
C LEU A 57 -7.08 -15.01 -9.11
N THR A 58 -7.65 -16.20 -9.35
CA THR A 58 -8.96 -16.58 -8.81
C THR A 58 -8.91 -17.93 -8.10
N TYR A 59 -9.88 -18.14 -7.22
CA TYR A 59 -10.16 -19.44 -6.61
C TYR A 59 -11.66 -19.71 -6.65
N LEU A 60 -12.03 -20.97 -6.67
CA LEU A 60 -13.43 -21.39 -6.54
C LEU A 60 -13.79 -21.41 -5.05
N ASP A 61 -14.77 -20.63 -4.67
CA ASP A 61 -15.35 -20.65 -3.34
C ASP A 61 -16.26 -21.87 -3.21
N GLU A 62 -15.96 -22.79 -2.29
CA GLU A 62 -16.65 -24.07 -2.14
C GLU A 62 -18.10 -23.90 -1.61
N GLU A 63 -18.38 -22.83 -0.87
CA GLU A 63 -19.71 -22.58 -0.30
C GLU A 63 -20.68 -21.98 -1.33
N THR A 64 -20.18 -21.08 -2.17
CA THR A 64 -20.99 -20.35 -3.16
C THR A 64 -20.89 -20.94 -4.57
N ASN A 65 -19.87 -21.75 -4.83
CA ASN A 65 -19.50 -22.27 -6.16
C ASN A 65 -19.26 -21.13 -7.18
N GLU A 66 -18.75 -19.97 -6.70
CA GLU A 66 -18.38 -18.82 -7.51
C GLU A 66 -16.86 -18.60 -7.53
N LEU A 67 -16.35 -18.06 -8.66
CA LEU A 67 -14.97 -17.60 -8.73
C LEU A 67 -14.82 -16.25 -8.02
N ASN A 68 -13.86 -16.18 -7.10
CA ASN A 68 -13.48 -14.99 -6.35
C ASN A 68 -11.99 -14.71 -6.51
N THR A 69 -11.55 -13.47 -6.25
CA THR A 69 -10.15 -13.08 -6.36
C THR A 69 -9.31 -13.62 -5.19
N VAL A 70 -8.14 -14.18 -5.50
CA VAL A 70 -7.22 -14.78 -4.52
C VAL A 70 -6.74 -13.75 -3.48
N TYR A 71 -6.51 -12.50 -3.84
CA TYR A 71 -6.02 -11.50 -2.89
C TYR A 71 -7.05 -11.13 -1.82
N HIS A 72 -8.35 -11.38 -2.01
CA HIS A 72 -9.40 -11.22 -0.99
C HIS A 72 -9.71 -12.52 -0.23
N LYS A 73 -9.14 -13.66 -0.62
CA LYS A 73 -9.35 -14.95 0.04
C LYS A 73 -8.88 -14.87 1.50
N PRO A 74 -9.73 -15.18 2.50
CA PRO A 74 -9.29 -15.26 3.89
C PRO A 74 -8.18 -16.31 4.05
N PRO A 75 -7.01 -15.96 4.62
CA PRO A 75 -5.88 -16.87 4.70
C PRO A 75 -6.09 -17.88 5.84
N ARG A 76 -6.41 -19.12 5.52
CA ARG A 76 -6.62 -20.21 6.47
C ARG A 76 -5.47 -21.21 6.50
N THR A 77 -4.67 -21.24 5.43
CA THR A 77 -3.53 -22.14 5.22
C THR A 77 -2.30 -21.36 4.76
N ARG A 78 -1.13 -22.03 4.75
CA ARG A 78 0.09 -21.44 4.15
C ARG A 78 -0.03 -21.31 2.65
N ASP A 79 -0.75 -22.23 2.01
CA ASP A 79 -0.96 -22.23 0.56
C ASP A 79 -1.76 -20.97 0.15
N ASP A 80 -2.74 -20.54 0.93
CA ASP A 80 -3.47 -19.29 0.67
C ASP A 80 -2.54 -18.06 0.58
N TRP A 81 -1.47 -18.04 1.39
CA TRP A 81 -0.46 -16.98 1.32
C TRP A 81 0.45 -17.09 0.09
N TYR A 82 0.84 -18.31 -0.29
CA TYR A 82 1.62 -18.55 -1.50
C TYR A 82 0.82 -18.27 -2.77
N GLU A 83 -0.47 -18.58 -2.79
CA GLU A 83 -1.38 -18.20 -3.87
C GLU A 83 -1.47 -16.67 -4.03
N LYS A 84 -1.59 -15.92 -2.91
CA LYS A 84 -1.57 -14.45 -2.93
C LYS A 84 -0.26 -13.88 -3.46
N ASP A 85 0.88 -14.47 -3.10
CA ASP A 85 2.19 -14.05 -3.61
C ASP A 85 2.29 -14.31 -5.13
N THR A 86 1.81 -15.46 -5.61
CA THR A 86 1.76 -15.81 -7.03
C THR A 86 0.83 -14.89 -7.83
N ALA A 87 -0.33 -14.56 -7.26
CA ALA A 87 -1.27 -13.60 -7.85
C ALA A 87 -0.62 -12.22 -7.99
N MET A 88 0.03 -11.74 -6.94
CA MET A 88 0.72 -10.45 -6.94
C MET A 88 1.86 -10.41 -7.95
N ASP A 89 2.64 -11.49 -8.07
CA ASP A 89 3.70 -11.63 -9.07
C ASP A 89 3.13 -11.47 -10.49
N SER A 90 2.04 -12.17 -10.78
CA SER A 90 1.36 -12.08 -12.06
C SER A 90 0.84 -10.68 -12.38
N LEU A 91 0.25 -10.00 -11.38
CA LEU A 91 -0.25 -8.62 -11.54
C LEU A 91 0.88 -7.64 -11.84
N MET A 92 1.92 -7.59 -11.00
CA MET A 92 2.98 -6.58 -11.12
C MET A 92 3.80 -6.74 -12.41
N HIS A 93 4.03 -7.97 -12.86
CA HIS A 93 4.72 -8.23 -14.13
C HIS A 93 3.89 -7.86 -15.36
N ASP A 94 2.58 -8.14 -15.38
CA ASP A 94 1.72 -7.78 -16.53
C ASP A 94 1.59 -6.26 -16.66
N ILE A 95 1.31 -5.55 -15.56
CA ILE A 95 1.16 -4.10 -15.61
C ILE A 95 2.49 -3.35 -15.80
N GLY A 96 3.63 -4.01 -15.62
CA GLY A 96 4.96 -3.42 -15.83
C GLY A 96 5.37 -2.37 -14.79
N GLY A 97 4.86 -2.46 -13.57
CA GLY A 97 5.16 -1.52 -12.50
C GLY A 97 4.56 -1.95 -11.16
N VAL A 98 4.62 -1.06 -10.17
CA VAL A 98 4.14 -1.37 -8.82
C VAL A 98 3.03 -0.41 -8.41
N VAL A 99 1.82 -0.93 -8.22
CA VAL A 99 0.75 -0.23 -7.51
C VAL A 99 0.81 -0.57 -6.02
N ILE A 100 0.52 0.41 -5.17
CA ILE A 100 0.52 0.23 -3.72
C ILE A 100 -0.83 -0.32 -3.27
N ARG A 101 -1.93 0.23 -3.81
CA ARG A 101 -3.28 -0.13 -3.41
C ARG A 101 -3.85 -1.22 -4.34
N VAL A 102 -3.95 -2.44 -3.84
CA VAL A 102 -4.59 -3.56 -4.56
C VAL A 102 -5.93 -3.97 -3.93
N SER A 103 -6.25 -3.57 -2.75
CA SER A 103 -7.33 -3.93 -1.81
C SER A 103 -6.93 -4.97 -0.76
N ASP A 104 -6.04 -5.90 -1.08
CA ASP A 104 -5.56 -6.97 -0.20
C ASP A 104 -5.03 -6.46 1.15
N GLU A 105 -4.35 -5.32 1.13
CA GLU A 105 -3.85 -4.64 2.32
C GLU A 105 -5.02 -4.20 3.22
N THR A 106 -6.03 -3.55 2.66
CA THR A 106 -7.19 -3.05 3.41
C THR A 106 -8.07 -4.19 3.93
N VAL A 107 -8.30 -5.21 3.11
CA VAL A 107 -9.03 -6.42 3.55
C VAL A 107 -8.24 -7.15 4.65
N GLY A 108 -6.90 -7.18 4.55
CA GLY A 108 -6.04 -7.69 5.63
C GLY A 108 -6.17 -6.93 6.95
N GLU A 109 -6.43 -5.62 6.90
CA GLU A 109 -6.76 -4.84 8.10
C GLU A 109 -8.14 -5.19 8.67
N MET A 110 -9.12 -5.51 7.81
CA MET A 110 -10.43 -6.02 8.26
C MET A 110 -10.30 -7.38 8.95
N TRP A 111 -9.42 -8.27 8.48
CA TRP A 111 -9.13 -9.54 9.18
C TRP A 111 -8.52 -9.31 10.57
N SER A 112 -7.72 -8.26 10.75
CA SER A 112 -7.22 -7.90 12.09
C SER A 112 -8.35 -7.50 13.04
N LEU A 113 -9.39 -6.84 12.52
CA LEU A 113 -10.58 -6.49 13.29
C LEU A 113 -11.48 -7.71 13.54
N PHE A 114 -11.59 -8.61 12.57
CA PHE A 114 -12.28 -9.90 12.71
C PHE A 114 -11.67 -10.76 13.83
N ASP A 115 -10.36 -10.77 13.99
CA ASP A 115 -9.69 -11.43 15.13
C ASP A 115 -10.08 -10.86 16.49
N GLY A 116 -10.63 -9.65 16.52
CA GLY A 116 -11.06 -8.95 17.73
C GLY A 116 -12.57 -8.98 17.98
N GLN A 117 -13.29 -9.99 17.48
CA GLN A 117 -14.75 -10.09 17.64
C GLN A 117 -15.20 -10.00 19.10
N ASP A 118 -14.47 -10.59 20.04
CA ASP A 118 -14.78 -10.49 21.46
C ASP A 118 -14.77 -9.05 21.95
N VAL A 119 -13.77 -8.25 21.53
CA VAL A 119 -13.67 -6.82 21.83
C VAL A 119 -14.83 -6.05 21.21
N LEU A 120 -15.19 -6.36 19.94
CA LEU A 120 -16.29 -5.69 19.27
C LEU A 120 -17.66 -5.97 19.92
N ASN A 121 -17.85 -7.20 20.41
CA ASN A 121 -19.07 -7.62 21.09
C ASN A 121 -19.28 -7.00 22.47
N GLU A 122 -18.25 -6.41 23.09
CA GLU A 122 -18.36 -5.77 24.41
C GLU A 122 -19.40 -4.66 24.45
N VAL A 123 -19.58 -3.93 23.34
CA VAL A 123 -20.55 -2.81 23.24
C VAL A 123 -21.83 -3.25 22.52
N ASP A 124 -21.70 -3.79 21.31
CA ASP A 124 -22.84 -4.26 20.50
C ASP A 124 -22.42 -5.43 19.61
N PRO A 125 -23.09 -6.61 19.74
CA PRO A 125 -22.85 -7.75 18.85
C PRO A 125 -23.06 -7.46 17.36
N GLN A 126 -23.76 -6.37 17.00
CA GLN A 126 -23.94 -5.96 15.62
C GLN A 126 -22.61 -5.58 14.96
N PHE A 127 -21.67 -5.03 15.73
CA PHE A 127 -20.36 -4.62 15.17
C PHE A 127 -19.54 -5.82 14.66
N ALA A 128 -19.50 -6.92 15.41
CA ALA A 128 -18.85 -8.14 14.92
C ALA A 128 -19.54 -8.71 13.67
N ARG A 129 -20.88 -8.72 13.63
CA ARG A 129 -21.64 -9.14 12.43
C ARG A 129 -21.37 -8.24 11.23
N ASN A 130 -21.23 -6.93 11.44
CA ASN A 130 -20.93 -5.99 10.36
C ASN A 130 -19.56 -6.27 9.73
N ILE A 131 -18.51 -6.56 10.54
CA ILE A 131 -17.20 -6.86 9.98
C ILE A 131 -17.20 -8.19 9.18
N GLU A 132 -17.90 -9.22 9.65
CA GLU A 132 -18.09 -10.47 8.91
C GLU A 132 -18.76 -10.22 7.58
N ASN A 133 -19.86 -9.46 7.56
CA ASN A 133 -20.60 -9.13 6.35
C ASN A 133 -19.73 -8.35 5.36
N HIS A 134 -18.89 -7.42 5.82
CA HIS A 134 -17.99 -6.66 4.94
C HIS A 134 -16.86 -7.53 4.37
N ILE A 135 -16.33 -8.48 5.12
CA ILE A 135 -15.35 -9.46 4.61
C ILE A 135 -16.00 -10.32 3.51
N ILE A 136 -17.21 -10.81 3.74
CA ILE A 136 -17.97 -11.58 2.74
C ILE A 136 -18.23 -10.74 1.49
N ARG A 137 -18.65 -9.47 1.63
CA ARG A 137 -18.87 -8.55 0.50
C ARG A 137 -17.57 -8.28 -0.26
N ALA A 138 -16.46 -8.04 0.44
CA ALA A 138 -15.17 -7.81 -0.18
C ALA A 138 -14.75 -9.01 -1.06
N THR A 139 -15.00 -10.23 -0.59
CA THR A 139 -14.70 -11.47 -1.32
C THR A 139 -15.63 -11.67 -2.52
N ARG A 140 -16.95 -11.48 -2.30
CA ARG A 140 -18.00 -11.78 -3.31
C ARG A 140 -18.11 -10.70 -4.38
N ASP A 141 -18.11 -9.41 -3.97
CA ASP A 141 -18.43 -8.28 -4.84
C ASP A 141 -17.17 -7.61 -5.43
N ASP A 142 -15.99 -8.00 -4.96
CA ASP A 142 -14.66 -7.55 -5.42
C ASP A 142 -14.53 -6.02 -5.59
N PRO A 143 -14.97 -5.19 -4.61
CA PRO A 143 -14.81 -3.76 -4.69
C PRO A 143 -13.35 -3.34 -4.47
N PHE A 144 -12.95 -2.24 -5.06
CA PHE A 144 -11.66 -1.65 -4.75
C PHE A 144 -11.70 -0.93 -3.40
N HIS A 145 -11.07 -1.51 -2.39
CA HIS A 145 -10.95 -0.96 -1.06
C HIS A 145 -9.66 -0.19 -0.84
N VAL A 146 -9.73 0.91 -0.08
CA VAL A 146 -8.60 1.64 0.47
C VAL A 146 -8.76 1.83 1.98
N SER A 147 -7.73 2.32 2.67
CA SER A 147 -7.65 2.38 4.11
C SER A 147 -7.47 3.82 4.60
N ALA A 148 -8.57 4.52 4.88
CA ALA A 148 -8.56 5.93 5.32
C ALA A 148 -8.28 6.03 6.83
N ASN A 149 -6.99 6.04 7.20
CA ASN A 149 -6.57 6.04 8.58
C ASN A 149 -5.76 7.29 9.00
N THR A 150 -5.15 8.01 8.06
CA THR A 150 -4.25 9.11 8.37
C THR A 150 -5.01 10.41 8.64
N ASP A 151 -4.95 10.89 9.87
CA ASP A 151 -5.56 12.16 10.27
C ASP A 151 -4.75 13.36 9.76
N PRO A 152 -5.39 14.51 9.51
CA PRO A 152 -4.71 15.82 9.48
C PRO A 152 -3.85 16.02 10.72
N LYS A 153 -2.76 16.75 10.59
CA LYS A 153 -1.74 16.75 11.66
C LYS A 153 -2.10 17.59 12.90
N GLY A 154 -2.89 18.62 12.77
CA GLY A 154 -3.28 19.45 13.92
C GLY A 154 -2.13 19.82 14.88
N ASP A 155 -2.46 20.28 16.06
CA ASP A 155 -1.50 20.46 17.16
C ASP A 155 -1.35 19.15 17.96
N ARG A 156 -0.27 18.43 17.73
CA ARG A 156 0.00 17.13 18.36
C ARG A 156 0.34 17.18 19.85
N SER A 157 0.57 18.37 20.40
CA SER A 157 0.74 18.57 21.85
C SER A 157 -0.60 18.59 22.58
N ARG A 158 -1.72 18.68 21.87
CA ARG A 158 -3.08 18.75 22.38
C ARG A 158 -3.89 17.49 22.04
N LEU A 159 -4.85 17.16 22.90
CA LEU A 159 -5.82 16.09 22.59
C LEU A 159 -6.82 16.59 21.55
N PRO A 160 -7.50 15.67 20.79
CA PRO A 160 -8.47 16.03 19.76
C PRO A 160 -9.53 17.01 20.22
N GLN A 161 -10.11 16.78 21.38
CA GLN A 161 -11.16 17.64 21.95
C GLN A 161 -10.67 19.01 22.47
N ASP A 162 -9.35 19.22 22.56
CA ASP A 162 -8.74 20.45 23.06
C ASP A 162 -8.26 21.38 21.92
N GLN A 163 -8.63 21.08 20.69
CA GLN A 163 -8.39 21.87 19.47
C GLN A 163 -9.66 21.97 18.64
N ASP A 164 -9.60 22.40 17.37
CA ASP A 164 -10.77 22.39 16.50
C ASP A 164 -11.36 20.96 16.43
N PRO A 165 -12.61 20.76 16.88
CA PRO A 165 -13.21 19.42 16.93
C PRO A 165 -13.32 18.74 15.57
N ASP A 166 -13.45 19.53 14.49
CA ASP A 166 -13.57 19.02 13.12
C ASP A 166 -12.20 18.70 12.49
N MET A 167 -11.08 18.98 13.19
CA MET A 167 -9.74 18.62 12.70
C MET A 167 -9.58 17.11 12.49
N LEU A 168 -10.16 16.32 13.35
CA LEU A 168 -10.14 14.87 13.31
C LEU A 168 -11.54 14.32 13.08
N LEU A 169 -11.61 13.20 12.38
CA LEU A 169 -12.89 12.55 12.13
C LEU A 169 -13.56 12.11 13.44
N HIS A 170 -14.82 12.49 13.62
CA HIS A 170 -15.63 12.15 14.80
C HIS A 170 -17.12 12.06 14.45
N VAL A 171 -17.90 11.49 15.38
CA VAL A 171 -19.35 11.41 15.26
C VAL A 171 -19.98 12.67 15.83
N VAL A 172 -20.79 13.36 15.03
CA VAL A 172 -21.50 14.58 15.45
C VAL A 172 -22.97 14.34 15.79
N LYS A 173 -23.57 13.24 15.27
CA LYS A 173 -24.97 12.93 15.51
C LYS A 173 -25.21 11.43 15.31
N GLU A 174 -26.07 10.88 16.14
CA GLU A 174 -26.67 9.56 16.01
C GLU A 174 -28.10 9.68 15.50
N THR A 175 -28.51 8.79 14.60
CA THR A 175 -29.85 8.73 14.00
C THR A 175 -30.31 7.28 13.89
N ASP A 176 -31.61 7.05 13.62
CA ASP A 176 -32.14 5.70 13.37
C ASP A 176 -31.50 5.05 12.14
N ALA A 177 -31.08 5.84 11.15
CA ALA A 177 -30.46 5.36 9.91
C ALA A 177 -28.95 5.07 10.03
N GLY A 178 -28.30 5.57 11.06
CA GLY A 178 -26.85 5.48 11.21
C GLY A 178 -26.25 6.66 11.97
N ILE A 179 -24.93 6.80 11.89
CA ILE A 179 -24.18 7.90 12.48
C ILE A 179 -23.82 8.95 11.44
N VAL A 180 -23.82 10.22 11.84
CA VAL A 180 -23.33 11.33 11.01
C VAL A 180 -21.92 11.69 11.47
N VAL A 181 -20.96 11.67 10.53
CA VAL A 181 -19.56 11.95 10.82
C VAL A 181 -19.08 13.24 10.17
N ARG A 182 -18.13 13.90 10.82
CA ARG A 182 -17.46 15.11 10.35
C ARG A 182 -15.96 15.05 10.62
N GLY A 183 -15.17 15.75 9.80
CA GLY A 183 -13.71 15.78 9.93
C GLY A 183 -13.01 15.41 8.63
N ALA A 184 -11.77 14.98 8.71
CA ALA A 184 -11.01 14.64 7.51
C ALA A 184 -10.06 13.45 7.71
N LYS A 185 -9.69 12.81 6.59
CA LYS A 185 -8.67 11.75 6.49
C LYS A 185 -7.83 11.95 5.24
N PHE A 186 -6.55 11.60 5.27
CA PHE A 186 -5.74 11.43 4.08
C PHE A 186 -5.77 9.96 3.64
N GLU A 187 -5.94 9.73 2.34
CA GLU A 187 -5.85 8.40 1.77
C GLU A 187 -5.39 8.41 0.31
N THR A 188 -4.50 7.48 -0.02
CA THR A 188 -4.00 7.24 -1.37
C THR A 188 -5.02 6.44 -2.17
N ALA A 189 -5.24 6.79 -3.44
CA ALA A 189 -6.19 6.14 -4.35
C ALA A 189 -7.69 6.32 -4.01
N ALA A 190 -8.06 7.09 -2.98
CA ALA A 190 -9.45 7.25 -2.57
C ALA A 190 -10.34 7.82 -3.67
N ALA A 191 -9.82 8.74 -4.50
CA ALA A 191 -10.60 9.40 -5.55
C ALA A 191 -11.15 8.44 -6.62
N TYR A 192 -10.57 7.25 -6.76
CA TYR A 192 -10.99 6.25 -7.74
C TYR A 192 -11.21 4.85 -7.13
N SER A 193 -11.27 4.74 -5.79
CA SER A 193 -11.69 3.51 -5.11
C SER A 193 -13.21 3.43 -4.96
N ASN A 194 -13.72 2.22 -4.66
CA ASN A 194 -15.15 2.04 -4.38
C ASN A 194 -15.47 2.39 -2.94
N GLN A 195 -14.66 1.90 -2.01
CA GLN A 195 -14.90 2.00 -0.57
C GLN A 195 -13.63 2.30 0.18
N ALA A 196 -13.77 2.94 1.33
CA ALA A 196 -12.68 3.10 2.30
C ALA A 196 -13.04 2.47 3.65
N PHE A 197 -12.09 1.73 4.21
CA PHE A 197 -12.09 1.36 5.61
C PHE A 197 -11.58 2.55 6.43
N VAL A 198 -12.49 3.27 7.07
CA VAL A 198 -12.19 4.46 7.87
C VAL A 198 -11.99 4.07 9.33
N LYS A 199 -10.90 4.53 9.94
CA LYS A 199 -10.54 4.16 11.31
C LYS A 199 -9.67 5.22 11.99
N PRO A 200 -9.64 5.24 13.33
CA PRO A 200 -8.83 6.18 14.08
C PRO A 200 -7.35 5.80 14.05
N THR A 201 -6.45 6.79 14.07
CA THR A 201 -4.98 6.57 14.15
C THR A 201 -4.32 7.13 15.40
N ILE A 202 -5.06 7.81 16.25
CA ILE A 202 -4.52 8.41 17.49
C ILE A 202 -4.20 7.30 18.50
N GLY A 203 -3.06 7.40 19.17
CA GLY A 203 -2.71 6.51 20.28
C GLY A 203 -3.34 6.94 21.61
N GLY A 204 -3.30 6.06 22.62
CA GLY A 204 -3.75 6.39 23.98
C GLY A 204 -5.27 6.37 24.18
N TRP A 205 -5.98 5.52 23.43
CA TRP A 205 -7.45 5.43 23.47
C TRP A 205 -8.00 4.79 24.74
N ALA A 206 -7.34 3.75 25.25
CA ALA A 206 -7.87 2.95 26.34
C ALA A 206 -8.19 3.77 27.58
N GLY A 207 -9.44 3.71 28.05
CA GLY A 207 -9.89 4.39 29.26
C GLY A 207 -10.04 5.92 29.15
N ASN A 208 -9.94 6.51 27.95
CA ASN A 208 -10.13 7.94 27.76
C ASN A 208 -11.54 8.23 27.20
N GLU A 209 -12.51 8.40 28.10
CA GLU A 209 -13.90 8.73 27.77
C GLU A 209 -14.06 10.01 26.92
N LYS A 210 -13.13 10.97 27.04
CA LYS A 210 -13.16 12.20 26.24
C LYS A 210 -12.91 11.96 24.74
N LEU A 211 -12.41 10.80 24.37
CA LEU A 211 -12.16 10.40 22.99
C LEU A 211 -13.28 9.51 22.41
N SER A 212 -14.38 9.29 23.11
CA SER A 212 -15.42 8.36 22.69
C SER A 212 -16.03 8.71 21.32
N ASP A 213 -16.30 9.98 21.03
CA ASP A 213 -16.85 10.42 19.74
C ASP A 213 -15.85 10.26 18.56
N TYR A 214 -14.55 10.21 18.86
CA TYR A 214 -13.48 9.94 17.89
C TYR A 214 -13.19 8.44 17.75
N ALA A 215 -13.66 7.61 18.67
CA ALA A 215 -13.47 6.16 18.70
C ALA A 215 -14.52 5.47 17.81
N VAL A 216 -14.39 5.67 16.51
CA VAL A 216 -15.32 5.18 15.49
C VAL A 216 -14.57 4.57 14.31
N SER A 217 -15.12 3.48 13.76
CA SER A 217 -14.64 2.87 12.54
C SER A 217 -15.81 2.37 11.69
N PHE A 218 -15.69 2.51 10.38
CA PHE A 218 -16.76 2.18 9.45
C PHE A 218 -16.23 1.94 8.03
N ILE A 219 -17.05 1.31 7.19
CA ILE A 219 -16.84 1.29 5.75
C ILE A 219 -17.61 2.44 5.13
N CYS A 220 -16.93 3.27 4.32
CA CYS A 220 -17.54 4.39 3.62
C CYS A 220 -17.50 4.17 2.12
N ASP A 221 -18.65 4.31 1.46
CA ASP A 221 -18.68 4.38 0.00
C ASP A 221 -18.09 5.72 -0.47
N MET A 222 -17.22 5.67 -1.46
CA MET A 222 -16.49 6.87 -1.90
C MET A 222 -17.37 7.86 -2.67
N GLY A 223 -18.57 7.45 -3.10
CA GLY A 223 -19.61 8.31 -3.64
C GLY A 223 -20.60 8.87 -2.61
N ALA A 224 -20.38 8.65 -1.30
CA ALA A 224 -21.32 9.05 -0.26
C ALA A 224 -21.64 10.55 -0.29
N PRO A 225 -22.92 10.97 -0.15
CA PRO A 225 -23.30 12.37 -0.05
C PRO A 225 -22.57 13.08 1.10
N GLY A 226 -22.01 14.26 0.84
CA GLY A 226 -21.23 15.03 1.82
C GLY A 226 -19.73 14.69 1.84
N LEU A 227 -19.28 13.61 1.20
CA LEU A 227 -17.87 13.28 1.08
C LEU A 227 -17.25 14.07 -0.07
N LYS A 228 -16.14 14.75 0.21
CA LYS A 228 -15.36 15.53 -0.76
C LYS A 228 -13.95 14.98 -0.87
N HIS A 229 -13.45 14.83 -2.09
CA HIS A 229 -12.12 14.34 -2.42
C HIS A 229 -11.26 15.49 -2.92
N ILE A 230 -10.33 15.99 -2.10
CA ILE A 230 -9.40 17.05 -2.49
C ILE A 230 -8.04 16.41 -2.73
N CYS A 231 -7.71 16.22 -4.00
CA CYS A 231 -6.50 15.52 -4.42
C CYS A 231 -5.32 16.47 -4.52
N ARG A 232 -4.11 15.95 -4.26
CA ARG A 232 -2.88 16.65 -4.69
C ARG A 232 -2.80 16.69 -6.21
N SER A 233 -1.95 17.56 -6.72
CA SER A 233 -1.57 17.57 -8.13
C SER A 233 -0.99 16.23 -8.55
N GLY A 234 -1.46 15.69 -9.67
CA GLY A 234 -0.93 14.45 -10.24
C GLY A 234 0.46 14.64 -10.88
N PHE A 235 1.19 13.55 -11.00
CA PHE A 235 2.43 13.50 -11.80
C PHE A 235 2.13 13.12 -13.25
N SER A 236 1.07 12.36 -13.51
CA SER A 236 0.60 12.02 -14.85
C SER A 236 0.33 13.29 -15.67
N GLY A 237 0.77 13.28 -16.94
CA GLY A 237 0.57 14.42 -17.87
C GLY A 237 1.57 15.57 -17.71
N ARG A 238 2.52 15.51 -16.76
CA ARG A 238 3.58 16.54 -16.65
C ARG A 238 4.71 16.38 -17.67
N GLY A 239 4.73 15.26 -18.36
CA GLY A 239 5.66 14.93 -19.43
C GLY A 239 5.12 13.77 -20.24
N SER A 240 5.83 13.40 -21.33
CA SER A 240 5.39 12.28 -22.15
C SER A 240 5.54 10.94 -21.42
N VAL A 241 4.73 9.95 -21.77
CA VAL A 241 4.83 8.59 -21.23
C VAL A 241 6.15 7.91 -21.62
N GLU A 242 6.71 8.29 -22.76
CA GLU A 242 8.02 7.81 -23.24
C GLU A 242 9.18 8.29 -22.37
N ASP A 243 9.04 9.43 -21.71
CA ASP A 243 10.06 10.03 -20.84
C ASP A 243 9.83 9.75 -19.37
N TYR A 244 8.56 9.56 -18.97
CA TYR A 244 8.13 9.33 -17.58
C TYR A 244 7.10 8.20 -17.51
N PRO A 245 7.50 6.94 -17.82
CA PRO A 245 6.57 5.81 -17.92
C PRO A 245 5.92 5.44 -16.57
N LEU A 246 6.65 5.58 -15.46
CA LEU A 246 6.13 5.25 -14.14
C LEU A 246 5.23 6.36 -13.59
N ALA A 247 5.67 7.61 -13.67
CA ALA A 247 4.89 8.77 -13.25
C ALA A 247 3.55 8.89 -14.00
N ASN A 248 3.56 8.61 -15.30
CA ASN A 248 2.34 8.68 -16.10
C ASN A 248 1.36 7.54 -15.85
N ASN A 249 1.83 6.32 -15.56
CA ASN A 249 0.95 5.16 -15.45
C ASN A 249 0.62 4.76 -14.00
N PHE A 250 1.50 5.06 -13.03
CA PHE A 250 1.43 4.52 -11.67
C PHE A 250 1.30 5.59 -10.58
N ASP A 251 0.85 6.79 -10.92
CA ASP A 251 0.58 7.84 -9.94
C ASP A 251 -0.72 7.58 -9.20
N GLU A 252 -0.62 6.97 -8.03
CA GLU A 252 -1.75 6.76 -7.10
C GLU A 252 -1.97 8.04 -6.29
N VAL A 253 -2.80 8.94 -6.83
CA VAL A 253 -3.00 10.29 -6.29
C VAL A 253 -3.49 10.26 -4.85
N ASP A 254 -2.80 10.99 -3.97
CA ASP A 254 -3.21 11.14 -2.57
C ASP A 254 -4.33 12.17 -2.44
N THR A 255 -5.25 11.89 -1.54
CA THR A 255 -6.51 12.62 -1.38
C THR A 255 -6.74 12.99 0.07
N LEU A 256 -7.08 14.25 0.33
CA LEU A 256 -7.74 14.66 1.55
C LEU A 256 -9.25 14.37 1.39
N LEU A 257 -9.75 13.39 2.13
CA LEU A 257 -11.16 13.11 2.27
C LEU A 257 -11.76 14.02 3.33
N VAL A 258 -12.70 14.88 2.95
CA VAL A 258 -13.44 15.75 3.87
C VAL A 258 -14.84 15.20 4.06
N PHE A 259 -15.17 14.84 5.28
CA PHE A 259 -16.48 14.35 5.69
C PHE A 259 -17.30 15.54 6.18
N ASP A 260 -18.20 16.05 5.33
CA ASP A 260 -19.07 17.18 5.64
C ASP A 260 -20.47 16.67 5.96
N ASN A 261 -20.68 16.24 7.20
CA ASN A 261 -21.92 15.61 7.68
C ASN A 261 -22.30 14.35 6.88
N VAL A 262 -21.37 13.44 6.68
CA VAL A 262 -21.60 12.18 5.96
C VAL A 262 -22.40 11.22 6.84
N LEU A 263 -23.54 10.74 6.32
CA LEU A 263 -24.31 9.67 6.97
C LEU A 263 -23.63 8.32 6.67
N VAL A 264 -23.29 7.60 7.72
CA VAL A 264 -22.81 6.22 7.66
C VAL A 264 -23.92 5.30 8.18
N PRO A 265 -24.49 4.42 7.35
CA PRO A 265 -25.52 3.47 7.78
C PRO A 265 -25.02 2.52 8.86
N TRP A 266 -25.89 2.07 9.77
CA TRP A 266 -25.51 1.19 10.89
C TRP A 266 -24.84 -0.11 10.44
N GLU A 267 -25.22 -0.68 9.31
CA GLU A 267 -24.61 -1.87 8.74
C GLU A 267 -23.17 -1.68 8.27
N ASN A 268 -22.74 -0.43 8.12
CA ASN A 268 -21.37 -0.06 7.75
C ASN A 268 -20.50 0.33 8.96
N VAL A 269 -21.09 0.48 10.15
CA VAL A 269 -20.38 0.82 11.39
C VAL A 269 -19.73 -0.44 11.97
N LEU A 270 -18.41 -0.41 12.18
CA LEU A 270 -17.64 -1.53 12.70
C LEU A 270 -17.39 -1.43 14.19
N PHE A 271 -17.30 -0.24 14.71
CA PHE A 271 -17.44 0.11 16.13
C PHE A 271 -17.75 1.62 16.27
N TYR A 272 -18.37 1.97 17.38
CA TYR A 272 -18.78 3.34 17.67
C TYR A 272 -18.72 3.59 19.17
N ARG A 273 -18.14 4.75 19.58
CA ARG A 273 -17.90 5.12 20.99
C ARG A 273 -17.19 4.03 21.81
N HIS A 274 -16.29 3.31 21.15
CA HIS A 274 -15.64 2.13 21.70
C HIS A 274 -14.12 2.32 21.74
N THR A 275 -13.62 2.91 22.84
CA THR A 275 -12.19 3.25 22.97
C THR A 275 -11.29 2.01 23.05
N SER A 276 -11.77 0.89 23.63
CA SER A 276 -11.04 -0.39 23.63
C SER A 276 -10.87 -0.95 22.22
N ALA A 277 -11.91 -0.90 21.37
CA ALA A 277 -11.82 -1.32 19.98
C ALA A 277 -10.84 -0.43 19.18
N ALA A 278 -10.86 0.89 19.41
CA ALA A 278 -9.90 1.80 18.78
C ALA A 278 -8.45 1.49 19.20
N ALA A 279 -8.21 1.15 20.46
CA ALA A 279 -6.90 0.72 20.95
C ALA A 279 -6.49 -0.63 20.36
N PHE A 280 -7.42 -1.59 20.27
CA PHE A 280 -7.21 -2.91 19.69
C PHE A 280 -6.82 -2.81 18.21
N ILE A 281 -7.59 -2.11 17.38
CA ILE A 281 -7.27 -1.96 15.96
C ILE A 281 -5.92 -1.26 15.76
N ARG A 282 -5.60 -0.27 16.58
CA ARG A 282 -4.31 0.42 16.54
C ARG A 282 -3.13 -0.51 16.80
N ALA A 283 -3.26 -1.44 17.74
CA ALA A 283 -2.22 -2.40 18.10
C ALA A 283 -2.07 -3.54 17.07
N THR A 284 -3.17 -3.92 16.40
CA THR A 284 -3.23 -5.16 15.60
C THR A 284 -3.35 -4.93 14.10
N LEU A 285 -3.55 -3.68 13.66
CA LEU A 285 -3.84 -3.27 12.28
C LEU A 285 -3.00 -3.97 11.22
N HIS A 286 -1.71 -4.15 11.47
CA HIS A 286 -0.75 -4.64 10.49
C HIS A 286 -0.47 -6.14 10.58
N ARG A 287 -1.30 -6.91 11.29
CA ARG A 287 -1.13 -8.36 11.40
C ARG A 287 -1.10 -9.08 10.05
N TYR A 288 -1.94 -8.63 9.12
CA TYR A 288 -2.06 -9.20 7.78
C TYR A 288 -1.58 -8.22 6.71
N SER A 289 -1.94 -6.94 6.83
CA SER A 289 -1.68 -5.92 5.82
C SER A 289 -0.20 -5.60 5.58
N ALA A 290 0.67 -5.91 6.55
CA ALA A 290 2.11 -5.71 6.37
C ALA A 290 2.72 -6.67 5.34
N TYR A 291 2.16 -7.87 5.16
CA TYR A 291 2.69 -8.85 4.20
C TYR A 291 2.59 -8.33 2.74
N PRO A 292 1.41 -7.98 2.21
CA PRO A 292 1.30 -7.44 0.86
C PRO A 292 2.09 -6.12 0.67
N PHE A 293 2.18 -5.29 1.71
CA PHE A 293 2.99 -4.07 1.64
C PHE A 293 4.48 -4.37 1.46
N VAL A 294 5.05 -5.27 2.24
CA VAL A 294 6.47 -5.69 2.12
C VAL A 294 6.74 -6.39 0.79
N THR A 295 5.78 -7.20 0.31
CA THR A 295 5.85 -7.86 -0.99
C THR A 295 6.00 -6.83 -2.13
N ARG A 296 5.26 -5.72 -2.08
CA ARG A 296 5.36 -4.67 -3.11
C ARG A 296 6.71 -3.96 -3.12
N ILE A 297 7.36 -3.79 -1.97
CA ILE A 297 8.73 -3.24 -1.93
C ILE A 297 9.74 -4.21 -2.56
N ARG A 298 9.51 -5.52 -2.51
CA ARG A 298 10.32 -6.51 -3.24
C ARG A 298 10.32 -6.24 -4.75
N TYR A 299 9.16 -5.92 -5.36
CA TYR A 299 9.09 -5.55 -6.79
C TYR A 299 9.77 -4.21 -7.10
N VAL A 300 9.75 -3.26 -6.18
CA VAL A 300 10.54 -2.02 -6.33
C VAL A 300 12.03 -2.34 -6.35
N ALA A 301 12.49 -3.28 -5.50
CA ALA A 301 13.87 -3.74 -5.52
C ALA A 301 14.22 -4.44 -6.85
N ASP A 302 13.32 -5.26 -7.40
CA ASP A 302 13.51 -5.90 -8.70
C ASP A 302 13.63 -4.87 -9.84
N MET A 303 12.83 -3.81 -9.85
CA MET A 303 12.96 -2.71 -10.82
C MET A 303 14.32 -1.99 -10.68
N MET A 304 14.78 -1.72 -9.47
CA MET A 304 16.09 -1.10 -9.22
C MET A 304 17.24 -1.98 -9.73
N ILE A 305 17.19 -3.28 -9.43
CA ILE A 305 18.19 -4.27 -9.88
C ILE A 305 18.18 -4.34 -11.41
N GLY A 306 17.02 -4.46 -12.03
CA GLY A 306 16.85 -4.53 -13.48
C GLY A 306 17.44 -3.31 -14.19
N ALA A 307 17.05 -2.11 -13.76
CA ALA A 307 17.54 -0.85 -14.33
C ALA A 307 19.06 -0.72 -14.19
N ALA A 308 19.61 -0.99 -12.99
CA ALA A 308 21.03 -0.91 -12.71
C ALA A 308 21.85 -1.93 -13.51
N LEU A 309 21.39 -3.18 -13.59
CA LEU A 309 22.09 -4.25 -14.29
C LEU A 309 22.07 -4.05 -15.81
N PHE A 310 20.91 -3.66 -16.39
CA PHE A 310 20.85 -3.33 -17.81
C PHE A 310 21.77 -2.16 -18.16
N ASN A 311 21.77 -1.11 -17.31
CA ASN A 311 22.68 0.02 -17.53
C ASN A 311 24.16 -0.40 -17.46
N ALA A 312 24.54 -1.25 -16.53
CA ALA A 312 25.89 -1.76 -16.41
C ALA A 312 26.29 -2.65 -17.63
N ARG A 313 25.38 -3.53 -18.08
CA ARG A 313 25.62 -4.46 -19.19
C ARG A 313 25.79 -3.74 -20.53
N GLN A 314 24.96 -2.73 -20.82
CA GLN A 314 25.06 -1.99 -22.09
C GLN A 314 26.42 -1.31 -22.31
N THR A 315 27.11 -0.96 -21.20
CA THR A 315 28.40 -0.30 -21.22
C THR A 315 29.57 -1.23 -20.87
N GLY A 316 29.31 -2.52 -20.58
CA GLY A 316 30.30 -3.50 -20.17
C GLY A 316 30.86 -3.32 -18.75
N LEU A 317 30.25 -2.43 -17.95
CA LEU A 317 30.63 -2.13 -16.56
C LEU A 317 30.27 -3.26 -15.59
N ASP A 318 29.38 -4.17 -15.94
CA ASP A 318 29.02 -5.35 -15.15
C ASP A 318 30.21 -6.30 -14.90
N LYS A 319 31.31 -6.13 -15.62
CA LYS A 319 32.59 -6.87 -15.43
C LYS A 319 33.45 -6.28 -14.32
N HIS A 320 33.24 -5.04 -13.92
CA HIS A 320 34.02 -4.37 -12.90
C HIS A 320 33.62 -4.79 -11.49
N GLN A 321 34.61 -5.08 -10.62
CA GLN A 321 34.38 -5.55 -9.26
C GLN A 321 33.52 -4.61 -8.44
N ALA A 322 33.79 -3.31 -8.45
CA ALA A 322 33.02 -2.32 -7.71
C ALA A 322 31.53 -2.25 -8.14
N VAL A 323 31.22 -2.49 -9.42
CA VAL A 323 29.85 -2.56 -9.94
C VAL A 323 29.17 -3.83 -9.45
N ARG A 324 29.86 -4.97 -9.50
CA ARG A 324 29.35 -6.26 -9.00
C ARG A 324 29.03 -6.21 -7.51
N GLU A 325 29.89 -5.59 -6.70
CA GLU A 325 29.66 -5.42 -5.27
C GLU A 325 28.38 -4.63 -4.99
N LYS A 326 28.14 -3.53 -5.71
CA LYS A 326 26.89 -2.73 -5.57
C LYS A 326 25.66 -3.48 -6.04
N LEU A 327 25.75 -4.21 -7.16
CA LEU A 327 24.64 -5.09 -7.60
C LEU A 327 24.35 -6.19 -6.59
N ALA A 328 25.38 -6.78 -5.97
CA ALA A 328 25.23 -7.76 -4.90
C ALA A 328 24.54 -7.16 -3.66
N MET A 329 24.81 -5.90 -3.30
CA MET A 329 24.11 -5.21 -2.21
C MET A 329 22.62 -5.08 -2.49
N LEU A 330 22.23 -4.72 -3.73
CA LEU A 330 20.83 -4.68 -4.14
C LEU A 330 20.20 -6.06 -4.10
N ALA A 331 20.90 -7.09 -4.56
CA ALA A 331 20.43 -8.47 -4.49
C ALA A 331 20.25 -8.95 -3.04
N CYS A 332 21.21 -8.67 -2.14
CA CYS A 332 21.09 -8.98 -0.71
C CYS A 332 19.89 -8.27 -0.07
N TYR A 333 19.61 -7.03 -0.43
CA TYR A 333 18.43 -6.31 0.04
C TYR A 333 17.16 -7.00 -0.40
N ARG A 334 17.03 -7.31 -1.67
CA ARG A 334 15.87 -8.00 -2.25
C ARG A 334 15.65 -9.38 -1.61
N GLU A 335 16.73 -10.18 -1.50
CA GLU A 335 16.67 -11.51 -0.88
C GLU A 335 16.38 -11.44 0.61
N GLY A 336 16.88 -10.40 1.31
CA GLY A 336 16.51 -10.14 2.70
C GLY A 336 15.00 -9.92 2.88
N ILE A 337 14.37 -9.14 1.99
CA ILE A 337 12.91 -8.98 1.98
C ILE A 337 12.21 -10.34 1.76
N ASN A 338 12.65 -11.09 0.75
CA ASN A 338 12.07 -12.39 0.40
C ASN A 338 12.22 -13.42 1.55
N ALA A 339 13.36 -13.44 2.21
CA ALA A 339 13.60 -14.32 3.36
C ALA A 339 12.63 -14.05 4.53
N HIS A 340 12.38 -12.77 4.86
CA HIS A 340 11.43 -12.41 5.90
C HIS A 340 9.99 -12.77 5.53
N LEU A 341 9.57 -12.53 4.30
CA LEU A 341 8.26 -12.93 3.81
C LEU A 341 8.09 -14.45 3.91
N THR A 342 9.02 -15.23 3.36
CA THR A 342 8.97 -16.69 3.37
C THR A 342 8.97 -17.24 4.79
N ALA A 343 9.88 -16.75 5.66
CA ALA A 343 9.96 -17.20 7.04
C ALA A 343 8.71 -16.84 7.85
N SER A 344 8.10 -15.67 7.59
CA SER A 344 6.87 -15.25 8.28
C SER A 344 5.70 -16.19 7.98
N ILE A 345 5.61 -16.73 6.76
CA ILE A 345 4.59 -17.72 6.40
C ILE A 345 4.95 -19.13 6.89
N ALA A 346 6.23 -19.53 6.80
CA ALA A 346 6.68 -20.83 7.30
C ALA A 346 6.39 -21.00 8.80
N LEU A 347 6.49 -19.91 9.58
CA LEU A 347 6.22 -19.87 11.02
C LEU A 347 4.89 -19.18 11.36
N ALA A 348 3.96 -19.14 10.42
CA ALA A 348 2.63 -18.55 10.63
C ALA A 348 1.83 -19.32 11.68
N GLU A 349 1.01 -18.59 12.43
CA GLU A 349 0.25 -19.06 13.58
C GLU A 349 -1.25 -18.86 13.35
N LYS A 350 -2.08 -19.70 13.99
CA LYS A 350 -3.52 -19.44 13.99
C LYS A 350 -3.85 -18.23 14.85
N SER A 351 -4.60 -17.30 14.26
CA SER A 351 -5.11 -16.14 14.96
C SER A 351 -6.31 -16.49 15.85
N PRO A 352 -6.73 -15.61 16.78
CA PRO A 352 -7.95 -15.80 17.57
C PRO A 352 -9.20 -16.03 16.71
N GLY A 353 -9.33 -15.38 15.55
CA GLY A 353 -10.41 -15.57 14.59
C GLY A 353 -10.28 -16.83 13.71
N GLY A 354 -9.24 -17.64 13.90
CA GLY A 354 -9.02 -18.90 13.17
C GLY A 354 -8.36 -18.73 11.78
N LEU A 355 -7.91 -17.53 11.44
CA LEU A 355 -7.11 -17.27 10.24
C LEU A 355 -5.64 -17.66 10.48
N LEU A 356 -4.89 -17.86 9.41
CA LEU A 356 -3.44 -18.09 9.51
C LEU A 356 -2.70 -16.76 9.40
N MET A 357 -2.25 -16.26 10.54
CA MET A 357 -1.54 -14.99 10.68
C MET A 357 -0.04 -15.19 10.44
N PRO A 358 0.61 -14.40 9.55
CA PRO A 358 2.06 -14.43 9.41
C PRO A 358 2.76 -14.18 10.74
N ASN A 359 3.89 -14.84 10.98
CA ASN A 359 4.67 -14.59 12.20
C ASN A 359 5.01 -13.12 12.34
N GLN A 360 4.51 -12.49 13.41
CA GLN A 360 4.55 -11.03 13.58
C GLN A 360 5.98 -10.49 13.73
N SER A 361 6.82 -11.17 14.50
CA SER A 361 8.20 -10.73 14.71
C SER A 361 8.99 -10.67 13.41
N LEU A 362 8.89 -11.73 12.59
CA LEU A 362 9.57 -11.82 11.30
C LEU A 362 9.01 -10.83 10.27
N LEU A 363 7.69 -10.69 10.21
CA LEU A 363 7.03 -9.77 9.29
C LEU A 363 7.37 -8.30 9.62
N LEU A 364 7.32 -7.92 10.89
CA LEU A 364 7.69 -6.57 11.34
C LEU A 364 9.18 -6.28 11.11
N THR A 365 10.06 -7.25 11.34
CA THR A 365 11.49 -7.12 11.03
C THR A 365 11.71 -6.95 9.52
N GLY A 366 10.99 -7.73 8.70
CA GLY A 366 10.99 -7.59 7.24
C GLY A 366 10.54 -6.20 6.78
N ARG A 367 9.51 -5.64 7.42
CA ARG A 367 9.05 -4.28 7.16
C ARG A 367 10.11 -3.21 7.51
N VAL A 368 10.78 -3.35 8.66
CA VAL A 368 11.91 -2.47 9.03
C VAL A 368 13.01 -2.58 7.99
N HIS A 369 13.44 -3.80 7.61
CA HIS A 369 14.46 -4.02 6.60
C HIS A 369 14.07 -3.36 5.26
N ALA A 370 12.85 -3.62 4.77
CA ALA A 370 12.37 -3.10 3.49
C ALA A 370 12.31 -1.56 3.48
N CYS A 371 11.69 -0.94 4.50
CA CYS A 371 11.44 0.50 4.48
C CYS A 371 12.67 1.33 4.82
N THR A 372 13.42 0.95 5.87
CA THR A 372 14.52 1.81 6.38
C THR A 372 15.77 1.74 5.51
N ARG A 373 15.97 0.65 4.76
CA ARG A 373 17.10 0.52 3.83
C ARG A 373 16.80 0.99 2.42
N LEU A 374 15.55 1.23 2.08
CA LEU A 374 15.14 1.67 0.75
C LEU A 374 15.88 2.94 0.26
N PRO A 375 16.08 4.01 1.09
CA PRO A 375 16.82 5.19 0.65
C PRO A 375 18.26 4.90 0.21
N GLU A 376 18.95 4.04 0.95
CA GLU A 376 20.32 3.60 0.63
C GLU A 376 20.33 2.80 -0.69
N MET A 377 19.40 1.89 -0.87
CA MET A 377 19.30 1.06 -2.06
C MET A 377 18.97 1.89 -3.31
N MET A 378 18.06 2.86 -3.19
CA MET A 378 17.79 3.82 -4.28
C MET A 378 19.02 4.65 -4.62
N HIS A 379 19.83 5.04 -3.64
CA HIS A 379 21.08 5.74 -3.88
C HIS A 379 22.08 4.85 -4.68
N ILE A 380 22.26 3.60 -4.27
CA ILE A 380 23.11 2.63 -4.97
C ILE A 380 22.64 2.40 -6.41
N ALA A 381 21.33 2.23 -6.62
CA ALA A 381 20.75 2.06 -7.95
C ALA A 381 21.02 3.32 -8.83
N ARG A 382 20.89 4.52 -8.25
CA ARG A 382 21.17 5.79 -8.91
C ARG A 382 22.64 5.90 -9.34
N GLU A 383 23.58 5.52 -8.47
CA GLU A 383 25.01 5.49 -8.81
C GLU A 383 25.29 4.50 -9.96
N LEU A 384 24.67 3.32 -9.95
CA LEU A 384 24.84 2.31 -11.01
C LEU A 384 24.19 2.74 -12.34
N CYS A 385 23.11 3.50 -12.31
CA CYS A 385 22.52 4.10 -13.51
C CYS A 385 23.31 5.29 -14.04
N GLY A 386 24.12 5.93 -13.20
CA GLY A 386 25.10 6.97 -13.58
C GLY A 386 24.44 8.31 -13.96
N GLY A 387 25.26 9.29 -14.31
CA GLY A 387 24.80 10.65 -14.62
C GLY A 387 23.95 10.78 -15.90
N GLN A 388 23.97 9.78 -16.78
CA GLN A 388 23.19 9.82 -18.02
C GLN A 388 21.69 9.86 -17.81
N ILE A 389 21.17 9.32 -16.71
CA ILE A 389 19.74 9.45 -16.37
C ILE A 389 19.31 10.92 -16.17
N CYS A 390 20.23 11.82 -15.82
CA CYS A 390 19.96 13.25 -15.68
C CYS A 390 20.08 14.03 -16.97
N VAL A 391 21.04 13.66 -17.84
CA VAL A 391 21.42 14.48 -19.00
C VAL A 391 20.84 13.97 -20.33
N THR A 392 20.19 12.81 -20.35
CA THR A 392 19.56 12.26 -21.55
C THR A 392 18.42 13.16 -22.01
N PRO A 393 18.46 13.64 -23.28
CA PRO A 393 17.36 14.39 -23.87
C PRO A 393 16.06 13.58 -23.88
N ASN A 394 14.94 14.29 -24.00
CA ASN A 394 13.61 13.69 -24.06
C ASN A 394 13.35 13.01 -25.42
N HIS A 395 12.29 12.19 -25.45
CA HIS A 395 11.84 11.46 -26.65
C HIS A 395 11.67 12.37 -27.87
N ALA A 396 11.12 13.58 -27.70
CA ALA A 396 10.92 14.52 -28.81
C ALA A 396 12.24 14.90 -29.48
N ALA A 397 13.34 15.06 -28.72
CA ALA A 397 14.65 15.39 -29.29
C ALA A 397 15.23 14.25 -30.14
N PHE A 398 14.99 13.00 -29.79
CA PHE A 398 15.41 11.85 -30.60
C PHE A 398 14.65 11.76 -31.93
N ASN A 399 13.45 12.30 -32.00
CA ASN A 399 12.62 12.34 -33.21
C ASN A 399 12.72 13.65 -34.00
N ASP A 400 13.56 14.58 -33.56
CA ASP A 400 13.78 15.83 -34.27
C ASP A 400 14.54 15.62 -35.59
N LYS A 401 14.08 16.28 -36.66
CA LYS A 401 14.60 16.07 -38.00
C LYS A 401 16.03 16.57 -38.21
N GLU A 402 16.43 17.60 -37.45
CA GLU A 402 17.74 18.23 -37.59
C GLU A 402 18.76 17.63 -36.63
N SER A 403 18.38 17.35 -35.39
CA SER A 403 19.30 16.91 -34.31
C SER A 403 19.20 15.44 -33.97
N GLY A 404 18.10 14.76 -34.28
CA GLY A 404 17.84 13.39 -33.88
C GLY A 404 18.90 12.39 -34.35
N HIS A 405 19.43 12.56 -35.55
CA HIS A 405 20.49 11.69 -36.10
C HIS A 405 21.79 11.73 -35.28
N TRP A 406 22.09 12.85 -34.59
CA TRP A 406 23.22 12.91 -33.66
C TRP A 406 22.95 12.08 -32.40
N LEU A 407 21.73 12.16 -31.88
CA LEU A 407 21.31 11.35 -30.72
C LEU A 407 21.33 9.86 -31.06
N GLU A 408 20.82 9.49 -32.22
CA GLU A 408 20.92 8.10 -32.69
C GLU A 408 22.37 7.64 -32.76
N LYS A 409 23.27 8.45 -33.33
CA LYS A 409 24.68 8.13 -33.44
C LYS A 409 25.37 7.96 -32.07
N PHE A 410 25.14 8.88 -31.13
CA PHE A 410 25.89 8.92 -29.86
C PHE A 410 25.24 8.12 -28.74
N TYR A 411 23.98 7.75 -28.86
CA TYR A 411 23.31 6.83 -27.92
C TYR A 411 23.37 5.37 -28.37
N ASN A 412 23.68 5.11 -29.63
CA ASN A 412 23.92 3.74 -30.11
C ASN A 412 25.21 3.19 -29.50
N VAL A 413 25.14 2.06 -28.81
CA VAL A 413 26.30 1.44 -28.17
C VAL A 413 26.84 0.29 -29.03
N ASN A 414 25.97 -0.59 -29.50
CA ASN A 414 26.28 -1.73 -30.35
C ASN A 414 24.99 -2.27 -30.99
N GLU A 415 25.09 -3.35 -31.74
CA GLU A 415 23.94 -3.98 -32.43
C GLU A 415 22.81 -4.45 -31.50
N ASN A 416 23.13 -4.76 -30.24
CA ASN A 416 22.16 -5.22 -29.22
C ASN A 416 21.59 -4.06 -28.39
N TRP A 417 22.16 -2.86 -28.46
CA TRP A 417 21.78 -1.69 -27.69
C TRP A 417 21.69 -0.46 -28.60
N VAL A 418 20.61 -0.40 -29.36
CA VAL A 418 20.30 0.74 -30.22
C VAL A 418 19.90 1.96 -29.39
N ALA A 419 20.02 3.13 -29.98
CA ALA A 419 19.81 4.42 -29.31
C ALA A 419 18.43 4.51 -28.63
N GLU A 420 17.38 4.03 -29.29
CA GLU A 420 16.00 4.08 -28.74
C GLU A 420 15.83 3.18 -27.50
N ASP A 421 16.38 1.96 -27.47
CA ASP A 421 16.29 1.09 -26.31
C ASP A 421 17.09 1.65 -25.14
N ARG A 422 18.25 2.25 -25.43
CA ARG A 422 19.03 2.95 -24.43
C ARG A 422 18.30 4.17 -23.86
N ARG A 423 17.68 4.98 -24.72
CA ARG A 423 16.83 6.11 -24.29
C ARG A 423 15.71 5.65 -23.36
N LYS A 424 14.98 4.59 -23.74
CA LYS A 424 13.91 3.99 -22.93
C LYS A 424 14.40 3.57 -21.55
N LEU A 425 15.54 2.86 -21.49
CA LEU A 425 16.14 2.44 -20.22
C LEU A 425 16.50 3.63 -19.34
N LEU A 426 17.14 4.66 -19.91
CA LEU A 426 17.56 5.85 -19.17
C LEU A 426 16.35 6.68 -18.71
N ALA A 427 15.29 6.79 -19.54
CA ALA A 427 14.04 7.42 -19.16
C ALA A 427 13.35 6.68 -18.00
N PHE A 428 13.24 5.35 -18.09
CA PHE A 428 12.69 4.52 -17.03
C PHE A 428 13.50 4.67 -15.73
N ALA A 429 14.84 4.59 -15.80
CA ALA A 429 15.70 4.74 -14.62
C ALA A 429 15.62 6.15 -14.01
N ARG A 430 15.53 7.20 -14.84
CA ARG A 430 15.29 8.57 -14.37
C ARG A 430 13.98 8.67 -13.62
N ASP A 431 12.91 8.12 -14.17
CA ASP A 431 11.58 8.18 -13.57
C ASP A 431 11.50 7.37 -12.28
N LEU A 432 12.15 6.21 -12.23
CA LEU A 432 12.24 5.37 -11.02
C LEU A 432 13.05 6.02 -9.89
N LEU A 433 14.09 6.80 -10.19
CA LEU A 433 15.12 7.18 -9.22
C LEU A 433 15.28 8.69 -8.99
N ASN A 434 14.89 9.54 -9.95
CA ASN A 434 15.22 10.97 -9.95
C ASN A 434 14.04 11.90 -10.26
N SER A 435 12.86 11.39 -10.59
CA SER A 435 11.69 12.23 -10.87
C SER A 435 10.99 12.70 -9.58
N ASP A 436 10.06 13.65 -9.73
CA ASP A 436 9.16 14.04 -8.62
C ASP A 436 8.36 12.83 -8.12
N TYR A 437 7.93 11.95 -9.03
CA TYR A 437 7.30 10.68 -8.70
C TYR A 437 8.21 9.78 -7.86
N ALA A 438 9.49 9.63 -8.23
CA ALA A 438 10.46 8.85 -7.46
C ALA A 438 10.63 9.38 -6.02
N GLY A 439 10.72 10.70 -5.86
CA GLY A 439 10.81 11.34 -4.55
C GLY A 439 9.56 11.12 -3.68
N HIS A 440 8.38 11.23 -4.29
CA HIS A 440 7.11 10.94 -3.64
C HIS A 440 7.03 9.46 -3.22
N ARG A 441 7.34 8.53 -4.12
CA ARG A 441 7.30 7.07 -3.85
C ARG A 441 8.28 6.65 -2.76
N LEU A 442 9.49 7.21 -2.74
CA LEU A 442 10.45 6.97 -1.65
C LEU A 442 9.88 7.41 -0.30
N THR A 443 9.35 8.63 -0.24
CA THR A 443 8.75 9.17 0.99
C THR A 443 7.55 8.33 1.42
N PHE A 444 6.67 8.01 0.48
CA PHE A 444 5.50 7.17 0.75
C PHE A 444 5.91 5.80 1.33
N GLN A 445 6.83 5.08 0.69
CA GLN A 445 7.25 3.75 1.13
C GLN A 445 7.99 3.77 2.46
N LEU A 446 8.71 4.85 2.77
CA LEU A 446 9.38 5.03 4.05
C LEU A 446 8.39 5.23 5.21
N PHE A 447 7.29 5.96 4.96
CA PHE A 447 6.32 6.35 5.99
C PHE A 447 4.99 5.58 5.91
N ALA A 448 4.74 4.80 4.85
CA ALA A 448 3.52 4.02 4.70
C ALA A 448 3.34 3.04 5.86
N GLN A 449 2.09 2.93 6.33
CA GLN A 449 1.67 2.17 7.50
C GLN A 449 2.18 2.73 8.84
N SER A 450 3.31 3.42 8.92
CA SER A 450 3.81 4.11 10.13
C SER A 450 5.19 4.76 9.87
N PRO A 451 5.60 5.76 10.63
CA PRO A 451 6.96 6.28 10.55
C PRO A 451 8.00 5.25 11.05
N PRO A 452 9.28 5.35 10.60
CA PRO A 452 10.32 4.36 10.91
C PRO A 452 10.49 4.05 12.40
N PHE A 453 10.40 5.05 13.28
CA PHE A 453 10.50 4.82 14.74
C PHE A 453 9.36 3.93 15.27
N ALA A 454 8.15 4.04 14.69
CA ALA A 454 7.01 3.21 15.11
C ALA A 454 7.19 1.76 14.66
N HIS A 455 7.82 1.54 13.48
CA HIS A 455 8.20 0.20 13.04
C HIS A 455 9.20 -0.46 13.98
N LEU A 456 10.25 0.28 14.39
CA LEU A 456 11.25 -0.20 15.35
C LEU A 456 10.63 -0.50 16.71
N ASN A 457 9.74 0.36 17.20
CA ASN A 457 9.01 0.14 18.44
C ASN A 457 8.11 -1.11 18.37
N ALA A 458 7.47 -1.35 17.22
CA ALA A 458 6.68 -2.57 17.00
C ALA A 458 7.56 -3.82 17.03
N VAL A 459 8.76 -3.79 16.44
CA VAL A 459 9.73 -4.90 16.55
C VAL A 459 10.13 -5.11 18.01
N TYR A 460 10.49 -4.05 18.72
CA TYR A 460 10.87 -4.14 20.14
C TYR A 460 9.78 -4.80 21.00
N ASN A 461 8.54 -4.42 20.80
CA ASN A 461 7.40 -4.94 21.58
C ASN A 461 7.01 -6.37 21.20
N ASN A 462 7.40 -6.88 20.03
CA ASN A 462 7.05 -8.22 19.56
C ASN A 462 8.23 -9.21 19.60
N PHE A 463 9.44 -8.74 19.90
CA PHE A 463 10.60 -9.62 20.00
C PHE A 463 10.69 -10.23 21.40
N ASP A 464 10.88 -11.55 21.46
CA ASP A 464 11.12 -12.25 22.72
C ASP A 464 12.58 -12.09 23.15
N PHE A 465 12.81 -11.23 24.14
CA PHE A 465 14.13 -10.99 24.72
C PHE A 465 14.55 -12.04 25.76
N SER A 466 13.69 -12.96 26.17
CA SER A 466 13.98 -13.94 27.25
C SER A 466 15.20 -14.81 26.91
N GLY A 467 15.26 -15.34 25.69
CA GLY A 467 16.38 -16.16 25.23
C GLY A 467 17.74 -15.45 25.30
N PRO A 468 17.90 -14.26 24.70
CA PRO A 468 19.13 -13.47 24.83
C PRO A 468 19.51 -13.15 26.29
N LEU A 469 18.53 -12.79 27.12
CA LEU A 469 18.77 -12.49 28.53
C LEU A 469 19.24 -13.73 29.30
N ASP A 470 18.60 -14.87 29.10
CA ASP A 470 18.97 -16.16 29.74
C ASP A 470 20.38 -16.60 29.29
N PHE A 471 20.71 -16.42 28.01
CA PHE A 471 22.03 -16.77 27.51
C PHE A 471 23.13 -15.96 28.22
N VAL A 472 22.96 -14.63 28.31
CA VAL A 472 23.93 -13.74 28.98
C VAL A 472 23.97 -14.01 30.48
N ARG A 473 22.82 -14.20 31.13
CA ARG A 473 22.74 -14.53 32.55
C ARG A 473 23.58 -15.77 32.87
N ASN A 474 23.41 -16.82 32.09
CA ASN A 474 24.13 -18.08 32.30
C ASN A 474 25.63 -17.92 32.01
N ALA A 475 25.99 -17.23 30.91
CA ALA A 475 27.39 -17.04 30.54
C ALA A 475 28.16 -16.11 31.50
N ALA A 476 27.53 -15.09 32.03
CA ALA A 476 28.12 -14.13 32.94
C ALA A 476 27.96 -14.51 34.44
N GLY A 477 27.22 -15.56 34.76
CA GLY A 477 26.94 -15.96 36.13
C GLY A 477 26.11 -14.96 36.92
N LEU A 478 25.18 -14.25 36.26
CA LEU A 478 24.32 -13.26 36.92
C LEU A 478 23.29 -13.91 37.81
N SER A 479 22.98 -13.27 38.95
CA SER A 479 21.97 -13.76 39.88
C SER A 479 20.56 -13.67 39.32
N GLU A 480 19.63 -14.54 39.79
CA GLU A 480 18.21 -14.50 39.38
C GLU A 480 17.51 -13.16 39.68
N LYS A 481 18.03 -12.39 40.64
CA LYS A 481 17.45 -11.05 40.98
C LYS A 481 17.55 -10.03 39.83
N VAL A 482 18.48 -10.20 38.88
CA VAL A 482 18.66 -9.32 37.74
C VAL A 482 17.51 -9.47 36.73
N MET A 483 16.78 -10.60 36.74
CA MET A 483 15.65 -10.86 35.84
C MET A 483 14.32 -10.23 36.29
N GLN A 484 14.28 -9.62 37.48
CA GLN A 484 13.06 -9.04 38.05
C GLN A 484 12.93 -7.51 37.77
N GLN A 485 13.83 -6.94 36.97
CA GLN A 485 13.81 -5.56 36.52
C GLN A 485 13.35 -5.46 35.06
#